data_e203739dc4387030ff6bcebee7033f0e
#
_entry.id   e203739dc4387030ff6bcebee7033f0e
#
_cell.length_a   1.000
_cell.length_b   1.000
_cell.length_c   1.000
_cell.angle_alpha   90.00
_cell.angle_beta   90.00
_cell.angle_gamma   90.00
#
_symmetry.space_group_name_H-M   'P 1'
#
loop_
_entity.id
_entity.type
_entity.pdbx_description
1 polymer ?
#
loop_
_entity_poly.entity_id
_entity_poly.type
_entity_poly.pdbx_seq_one_letter_code
_entity_poly.pdbx_strand_id
1 'polypeptide(L)'
;LSFIGKRGMGAFEFIPATPGLESSSTLQIESLYQLARRIFEEREEISVQDDEALQLQSIYEIGTSAGGQHPKAIIAINETTHDIRSGQVPLPEGYTYYILKFAEGDDFPFTQMEMVYYELAKEAGITMMPSRLIQIEGKHHFLTERYDRINGEKIHTQTLAAMNPDATS
;
A
#
# COMPACT_ATOMS: atom_id res chain seq x y z
N LEU A 1 13.42 -12.01 -1.98
CA LEU A 1 12.13 -12.53 -2.47
C LEU A 1 11.39 -13.37 -1.41
N SER A 2 12.10 -14.17 -0.61
CA SER A 2 11.50 -14.95 0.51
C SER A 2 10.77 -14.05 1.52
N PHE A 3 11.27 -12.85 1.76
CA PHE A 3 10.62 -11.84 2.60
C PHE A 3 9.24 -11.41 2.05
N ILE A 4 9.11 -11.30 0.74
CA ILE A 4 7.83 -10.97 0.09
C ILE A 4 6.84 -12.13 0.24
N GLY A 5 7.29 -13.38 0.03
CA GLY A 5 6.45 -14.55 0.15
C GLY A 5 5.17 -14.44 -0.66
N LYS A 6 4.02 -14.54 0.02
CA LYS A 6 2.69 -14.42 -0.59
C LYS A 6 2.13 -12.99 -0.58
N ARG A 7 2.87 -12.02 -0.04
CA ARG A 7 2.36 -10.67 0.27
C ARG A 7 2.53 -9.65 -0.86
N GLY A 8 3.22 -10.02 -1.95
CA GLY A 8 3.54 -9.14 -3.06
C GLY A 8 2.33 -8.67 -3.88
N MET A 9 2.61 -7.75 -4.82
CA MET A 9 1.65 -7.30 -5.82
C MET A 9 1.40 -8.41 -6.86
N GLY A 10 0.21 -8.37 -7.46
CA GLY A 10 -0.22 -9.37 -8.44
C GLY A 10 -0.40 -10.77 -7.84
N ALA A 11 -0.32 -11.79 -8.68
CA ALA A 11 -0.56 -13.19 -8.30
C ALA A 11 0.71 -13.98 -7.95
N PHE A 12 1.91 -13.40 -8.11
CA PHE A 12 3.14 -14.11 -7.80
C PHE A 12 3.31 -14.40 -6.31
N GLU A 13 3.82 -15.60 -6.04
CA GLU A 13 4.19 -16.06 -4.71
C GLU A 13 5.61 -16.61 -4.73
N PHE A 14 6.37 -16.32 -3.68
CA PHE A 14 7.77 -16.74 -3.55
C PHE A 14 7.90 -17.81 -2.46
N ILE A 15 8.49 -18.95 -2.80
CA ILE A 15 8.68 -20.08 -1.89
C ILE A 15 10.19 -20.40 -1.83
N PRO A 16 10.75 -20.61 -0.63
CA PRO A 16 10.11 -20.54 0.68
C PRO A 16 9.83 -19.10 1.12
N ALA A 17 8.75 -18.87 1.86
CA ALA A 17 8.46 -17.58 2.50
C ALA A 17 9.11 -17.50 3.89
N THR A 18 9.48 -16.29 4.32
CA THR A 18 9.95 -16.04 5.68
C THR A 18 8.77 -16.19 6.65
N PRO A 19 8.83 -17.06 7.67
CA PRO A 19 7.75 -17.24 8.64
C PRO A 19 7.52 -16.01 9.52
N GLY A 20 6.31 -15.90 10.08
CA GLY A 20 6.01 -14.96 11.18
C GLY A 20 5.64 -13.54 10.78
N LEU A 21 5.60 -13.22 9.48
CA LEU A 21 5.27 -11.88 9.00
C LEU A 21 3.79 -11.73 8.59
N GLU A 22 2.98 -12.77 8.75
CA GLU A 22 1.57 -12.79 8.39
C GLU A 22 0.72 -12.46 9.62
N SER A 23 0.51 -11.18 9.90
CA SER A 23 -0.38 -10.74 10.98
C SER A 23 -1.67 -10.14 10.41
N SER A 24 -2.80 -10.51 11.01
CA SER A 24 -4.12 -9.97 10.69
C SER A 24 -4.67 -9.07 11.80
N SER A 25 -3.83 -8.58 12.70
CA SER A 25 -4.24 -7.67 13.78
C SER A 25 -4.74 -6.33 13.23
N THR A 26 -5.59 -5.68 14.02
CA THR A 26 -6.05 -4.30 13.75
C THR A 26 -4.87 -3.35 13.77
N LEU A 27 -4.80 -2.46 12.79
CA LEU A 27 -3.76 -1.44 12.65
C LEU A 27 -4.27 -0.08 13.10
N GLN A 28 -3.39 0.67 13.76
CA GLN A 28 -3.59 2.10 13.96
C GLN A 28 -2.93 2.83 12.78
N ILE A 29 -3.74 3.52 11.98
CA ILE A 29 -3.25 4.17 10.76
C ILE A 29 -2.29 5.32 11.06
N GLU A 30 -2.48 5.98 12.20
CA GLU A 30 -1.61 7.02 12.71
C GLU A 30 -0.21 6.47 13.02
N SER A 31 -0.13 5.32 13.68
CA SER A 31 1.16 4.65 13.97
C SER A 31 1.90 4.28 12.69
N LEU A 32 1.17 3.82 11.67
CA LEU A 32 1.74 3.50 10.36
C LEU A 32 2.27 4.76 9.66
N TYR A 33 1.54 5.87 9.74
CA TYR A 33 1.99 7.15 9.18
C TYR A 33 3.22 7.69 9.91
N GLN A 34 3.26 7.64 11.24
CA GLN A 34 4.42 8.06 12.02
C GLN A 34 5.65 7.24 11.67
N LEU A 35 5.51 5.93 11.50
CA LEU A 35 6.62 5.08 11.06
C LEU A 35 7.10 5.49 9.66
N ALA A 36 6.18 5.69 8.71
CA ALA A 36 6.51 6.11 7.35
C ALA A 36 7.29 7.43 7.33
N ARG A 37 6.90 8.40 8.17
CA ARG A 37 7.61 9.69 8.33
C ARG A 37 9.03 9.49 8.84
N ARG A 38 9.21 8.73 9.91
CA ARG A 38 10.53 8.48 10.49
C ARG A 38 11.49 7.84 9.49
N ILE A 39 11.02 6.84 8.74
CA ILE A 39 11.85 6.17 7.72
C ILE A 39 12.18 7.12 6.57
N PHE A 40 11.22 7.89 6.08
CA PHE A 40 11.33 8.66 4.85
C PHE A 40 11.93 10.05 5.06
N GLU A 41 11.42 10.81 6.04
CA GLU A 41 11.83 12.19 6.29
C GLU A 41 13.10 12.27 7.15
N GLU A 42 13.19 11.44 8.18
CA GLU A 42 14.25 11.48 9.17
C GLU A 42 15.40 10.54 8.83
N ARG A 43 15.22 9.63 7.86
CA ARG A 43 16.19 8.62 7.42
C ARG A 43 16.75 7.78 8.58
N GLU A 44 15.95 7.57 9.60
CA GLU A 44 16.31 6.75 10.73
C GLU A 44 16.39 5.27 10.36
N GLU A 45 17.49 4.62 10.76
CA GLU A 45 17.52 3.16 10.85
C GLU A 45 16.70 2.74 12.08
N ILE A 46 15.52 2.18 11.85
CA ILE A 46 14.66 1.75 12.93
C ILE A 46 15.14 0.41 13.46
N SER A 47 15.71 0.43 14.66
CA SER A 47 15.93 -0.77 15.46
C SER A 47 14.62 -1.13 16.17
N VAL A 48 13.92 -2.12 15.64
CA VAL A 48 12.62 -2.54 16.15
C VAL A 48 12.79 -3.65 17.16
N GLN A 49 12.29 -3.46 18.38
CA GLN A 49 12.39 -4.44 19.48
C GLN A 49 11.06 -5.01 19.93
N ASP A 50 9.92 -4.55 19.36
CA ASP A 50 8.61 -5.07 19.69
C ASP A 50 7.86 -5.59 18.46
N ASP A 51 6.92 -6.50 18.68
CA ASP A 51 6.17 -7.20 17.62
C ASP A 51 5.28 -6.26 16.80
N GLU A 52 4.73 -5.20 17.39
CA GLU A 52 3.88 -4.23 16.72
C GLU A 52 4.69 -3.40 15.72
N ALA A 53 5.83 -2.90 16.13
CA ALA A 53 6.70 -2.13 15.27
C ALA A 53 7.31 -2.97 14.13
N LEU A 54 7.64 -4.25 14.36
CA LEU A 54 8.05 -5.20 13.31
C LEU A 54 6.93 -5.39 12.28
N GLN A 55 5.70 -5.49 12.73
CA GLN A 55 4.54 -5.62 11.84
C GLN A 55 4.35 -4.37 10.98
N LEU A 56 4.36 -3.18 11.58
CA LEU A 56 4.24 -1.91 10.87
C LEU A 56 5.36 -1.73 9.83
N GLN A 57 6.60 -2.04 10.21
CA GLN A 57 7.75 -2.01 9.30
C GLN A 57 7.54 -2.96 8.10
N SER A 58 7.08 -4.17 8.34
CA SER A 58 6.77 -5.14 7.28
C SER A 58 5.72 -4.63 6.30
N ILE A 59 4.68 -3.96 6.78
CA ILE A 59 3.62 -3.38 5.95
C ILE A 59 4.18 -2.27 5.08
N TYR A 60 5.00 -1.40 5.65
CA TYR A 60 5.66 -0.32 4.93
C TYR A 60 6.65 -0.83 3.88
N GLU A 61 7.56 -1.74 4.22
CA GLU A 61 8.57 -2.27 3.30
C GLU A 61 7.97 -2.97 2.08
N ILE A 62 6.88 -3.72 2.26
CA ILE A 62 6.18 -4.34 1.13
C ILE A 62 5.40 -3.30 0.34
N GLY A 63 4.88 -2.25 0.97
CA GLY A 63 4.29 -1.11 0.29
C GLY A 63 5.28 -0.47 -0.66
N THR A 64 6.52 -0.26 -0.24
CA THR A 64 7.59 0.28 -1.10
C THR A 64 7.94 -0.66 -2.26
N SER A 65 7.83 -1.97 -2.09
CA SER A 65 8.05 -2.96 -3.16
C SER A 65 7.01 -2.89 -4.28
N ALA A 66 5.87 -2.23 -4.06
CA ALA A 66 4.86 -1.97 -5.09
C ALA A 66 5.31 -0.96 -6.18
N GLY A 67 6.56 -0.51 -6.13
CA GLY A 67 7.17 0.42 -7.07
C GLY A 67 6.90 1.88 -6.73
N GLY A 68 7.74 2.78 -7.29
CA GLY A 68 7.66 4.22 -7.07
C GLY A 68 8.43 4.69 -5.84
N GLN A 69 8.76 5.99 -5.80
CA GLN A 69 9.66 6.58 -4.80
C GLN A 69 8.94 7.05 -3.52
N HIS A 70 7.62 7.31 -3.61
CA HIS A 70 6.84 7.89 -2.51
C HIS A 70 6.46 6.84 -1.45
N PRO A 71 6.45 7.21 -0.16
CA PRO A 71 6.09 6.31 0.93
C PRO A 71 4.65 5.83 0.80
N LYS A 72 4.46 4.52 0.92
CA LYS A 72 3.15 3.88 0.77
C LYS A 72 3.03 2.64 1.64
N ALA A 73 1.79 2.24 1.92
CA ALA A 73 1.47 1.03 2.64
C ALA A 73 0.35 0.24 1.93
N ILE A 74 0.36 -1.06 2.12
CA ILE A 74 -0.70 -1.95 1.66
C ILE A 74 -1.61 -2.26 2.85
N ILE A 75 -2.82 -1.73 2.83
CA ILE A 75 -3.81 -1.90 3.89
C ILE A 75 -5.12 -2.49 3.35
N ALA A 76 -5.97 -2.94 4.24
CA ALA A 76 -7.34 -3.29 3.93
C ALA A 76 -8.28 -2.67 4.97
N ILE A 77 -9.42 -2.20 4.53
CA ILE A 77 -10.41 -1.50 5.35
C ILE A 77 -11.74 -2.24 5.24
N ASN A 78 -12.34 -2.52 6.38
CA ASN A 78 -13.75 -2.88 6.43
C ASN A 78 -14.56 -1.58 6.51
N GLU A 79 -15.21 -1.21 5.42
CA GLU A 79 -15.93 0.08 5.30
C GLU A 79 -17.15 0.18 6.23
N THR A 80 -17.63 -0.94 6.78
CA THR A 80 -18.75 -0.94 7.73
C THR A 80 -18.30 -0.75 9.17
N THR A 81 -17.22 -1.43 9.58
CA THR A 81 -16.72 -1.39 10.95
C THR A 81 -15.59 -0.40 11.14
N HIS A 82 -15.03 0.13 10.06
CA HIS A 82 -13.83 0.97 10.00
C HIS A 82 -12.57 0.30 10.58
N ASP A 83 -12.59 -1.05 10.67
CA ASP A 83 -11.41 -1.81 11.08
C ASP A 83 -10.38 -1.83 9.94
N ILE A 84 -9.13 -1.50 10.29
CA ILE A 84 -8.01 -1.42 9.35
C ILE A 84 -7.02 -2.53 9.67
N ARG A 85 -6.61 -3.27 8.65
CA ARG A 85 -5.66 -4.38 8.77
C ARG A 85 -4.60 -4.33 7.68
N SER A 86 -3.58 -5.18 7.82
CA SER A 86 -2.62 -5.40 6.73
C SER A 86 -3.36 -5.92 5.49
N GLY A 87 -3.22 -5.22 4.37
CA GLY A 87 -3.75 -5.64 3.07
C GLY A 87 -2.86 -6.65 2.34
N GLN A 88 -1.90 -7.25 3.04
CA GLN A 88 -0.92 -8.18 2.48
C GLN A 88 -1.31 -9.64 2.69
N VAL A 89 -2.25 -9.90 3.58
CA VAL A 89 -2.71 -11.23 3.96
C VAL A 89 -4.17 -11.43 3.56
N PRO A 90 -4.61 -12.67 3.36
CA PRO A 90 -6.04 -12.95 3.17
C PRO A 90 -6.85 -12.52 4.40
N LEU A 91 -7.95 -11.85 4.18
CA LEU A 91 -8.86 -11.37 5.21
C LEU A 91 -10.27 -11.95 5.00
N PRO A 92 -11.12 -11.99 6.05
CA PRO A 92 -12.52 -12.34 5.91
C PRO A 92 -13.26 -11.44 4.92
N GLU A 93 -14.47 -11.82 4.54
CA GLU A 93 -15.34 -10.97 3.73
C GLU A 93 -15.59 -9.60 4.39
N GLY A 94 -15.83 -8.58 3.57
CA GLY A 94 -16.13 -7.23 4.01
C GLY A 94 -14.94 -6.29 4.03
N TYR A 95 -13.72 -6.77 3.74
CA TYR A 95 -12.54 -5.92 3.58
C TYR A 95 -12.29 -5.59 2.13
N THR A 96 -12.03 -4.31 1.86
CA THR A 96 -11.51 -3.81 0.58
C THR A 96 -10.02 -3.52 0.72
N TYR A 97 -9.25 -3.92 -0.28
CA TYR A 97 -7.79 -3.81 -0.28
C TYR A 97 -7.36 -2.51 -0.94
N TYR A 98 -6.41 -1.80 -0.32
CA TYR A 98 -5.96 -0.48 -0.75
C TYR A 98 -4.44 -0.35 -0.79
N ILE A 99 -3.99 0.56 -1.63
CA ILE A 99 -2.68 1.20 -1.53
C ILE A 99 -2.91 2.58 -0.92
N LEU A 100 -2.30 2.83 0.22
CA LEU A 100 -2.27 4.11 0.89
C LEU A 100 -0.94 4.80 0.60
N LYS A 101 -0.97 5.95 -0.06
CA LYS A 101 0.19 6.81 -0.29
C LYS A 101 0.19 7.94 0.71
N PHE A 102 1.28 8.08 1.44
CA PHE A 102 1.39 9.09 2.49
C PHE A 102 1.76 10.45 1.91
N ALA A 103 1.21 11.50 2.52
CA ALA A 103 1.68 12.86 2.27
C ALA A 103 3.10 13.02 2.80
N GLU A 104 3.95 13.68 2.03
CA GLU A 104 5.34 13.95 2.34
C GLU A 104 5.52 15.45 2.55
N GLY A 105 6.31 15.83 3.57
CA GLY A 105 6.67 17.22 3.81
C GLY A 105 5.50 18.22 3.75
N ASP A 106 5.84 19.48 3.60
CA ASP A 106 4.87 20.57 3.43
C ASP A 106 5.05 21.32 2.09
N ASP A 107 6.12 21.00 1.34
CA ASP A 107 6.52 21.78 0.18
C ASP A 107 5.69 21.48 -1.07
N PHE A 108 5.23 20.25 -1.26
CA PHE A 108 4.48 19.87 -2.46
C PHE A 108 3.38 18.83 -2.17
N PRO A 109 2.13 19.11 -2.60
CA PRO A 109 0.98 18.27 -2.27
C PRO A 109 0.83 17.06 -3.22
N PHE A 110 1.80 16.14 -3.26
CA PHE A 110 1.81 14.99 -4.18
C PHE A 110 0.51 14.17 -4.16
N THR A 111 0.00 13.86 -2.97
CA THR A 111 -1.20 13.05 -2.81
C THR A 111 -2.47 13.75 -3.31
N GLN A 112 -2.55 15.06 -3.14
CA GLN A 112 -3.64 15.87 -3.68
C GLN A 112 -3.53 16.00 -5.21
N MET A 113 -2.31 16.11 -5.75
CA MET A 113 -2.07 16.07 -7.20
C MET A 113 -2.50 14.72 -7.81
N GLU A 114 -2.22 13.59 -7.15
CA GLU A 114 -2.71 12.29 -7.60
C GLU A 114 -4.24 12.25 -7.65
N MET A 115 -4.92 12.86 -6.67
CA MET A 115 -6.38 12.97 -6.68
C MET A 115 -6.89 13.79 -7.87
N VAL A 116 -6.22 14.91 -8.18
CA VAL A 116 -6.56 15.72 -9.36
C VAL A 116 -6.40 14.91 -10.65
N TYR A 117 -5.29 14.19 -10.81
CA TYR A 117 -5.09 13.32 -11.98
C TYR A 117 -6.11 12.19 -12.05
N TYR A 118 -6.51 11.62 -10.92
CA TYR A 118 -7.58 10.63 -10.87
C TYR A 118 -8.90 11.19 -11.41
N GLU A 119 -9.32 12.37 -10.96
CA GLU A 119 -10.56 12.99 -11.43
C GLU A 119 -10.48 13.37 -12.92
N LEU A 120 -9.37 13.94 -13.38
CA LEU A 120 -9.16 14.24 -14.80
C LEU A 120 -9.21 13.00 -15.68
N ALA A 121 -8.61 11.89 -15.22
CA ALA A 121 -8.66 10.62 -15.96
C ALA A 121 -10.09 10.10 -16.09
N LYS A 122 -10.89 10.19 -15.02
CA LYS A 122 -12.32 9.82 -15.06
C LYS A 122 -13.12 10.70 -16.01
N GLU A 123 -12.92 12.01 -15.97
CA GLU A 123 -13.56 12.96 -16.91
C GLU A 123 -13.18 12.67 -18.36
N ALA A 124 -11.95 12.21 -18.61
CA ALA A 124 -11.48 11.76 -19.91
C ALA A 124 -12.03 10.38 -20.33
N GLY A 125 -12.87 9.73 -19.51
CA GLY A 125 -13.45 8.43 -19.78
C GLY A 125 -12.53 7.23 -19.50
N ILE A 126 -11.42 7.43 -18.80
CA ILE A 126 -10.50 6.35 -18.40
C ILE A 126 -11.08 5.63 -17.17
N THR A 127 -11.20 4.31 -17.25
CA THR A 127 -11.59 3.49 -16.09
C THR A 127 -10.46 3.45 -15.07
N MET A 128 -10.74 4.00 -13.89
CA MET A 128 -9.80 4.06 -12.76
C MET A 128 -10.34 3.26 -11.58
N MET A 129 -9.43 2.70 -10.78
CA MET A 129 -9.83 2.11 -9.49
C MET A 129 -10.34 3.20 -8.55
N PRO A 130 -11.40 2.93 -7.75
CA PRO A 130 -11.93 3.91 -6.80
C PRO A 130 -10.83 4.48 -5.90
N SER A 131 -10.77 5.80 -5.85
CA SER A 131 -9.74 6.51 -5.10
C SER A 131 -10.34 7.69 -4.34
N ARG A 132 -9.76 8.01 -3.19
CA ARG A 132 -10.17 9.12 -2.34
C ARG A 132 -9.00 9.69 -1.54
N LEU A 133 -9.16 10.90 -1.04
CA LEU A 133 -8.29 11.41 0.01
C LEU A 133 -8.84 10.99 1.39
N ILE A 134 -7.93 10.63 2.27
CA ILE A 134 -8.22 10.46 3.70
C ILE A 134 -7.34 11.42 4.49
N GLN A 135 -7.81 11.84 5.67
CA GLN A 135 -7.07 12.76 6.53
C GLN A 135 -6.49 11.99 7.72
N ILE A 136 -5.17 12.10 7.89
CA ILE A 136 -4.44 11.56 9.04
C ILE A 136 -3.54 12.68 9.54
N GLU A 137 -3.64 13.01 10.83
CA GLU A 137 -2.85 14.08 11.48
C GLU A 137 -2.86 15.42 10.71
N GLY A 138 -4.01 15.79 10.18
CA GLY A 138 -4.21 17.05 9.46
C GLY A 138 -3.70 17.09 8.03
N LYS A 139 -3.02 16.05 7.55
CA LYS A 139 -2.56 15.91 6.16
C LYS A 139 -3.50 15.05 5.33
N HIS A 140 -3.55 15.31 4.03
CA HIS A 140 -4.33 14.52 3.08
C HIS A 140 -3.48 13.45 2.43
N HIS A 141 -3.90 12.21 2.57
CA HIS A 141 -3.25 11.01 2.03
C HIS A 141 -4.10 10.43 0.91
N PHE A 142 -3.47 9.86 -0.12
CA PHE A 142 -4.19 9.29 -1.25
C PHE A 142 -4.40 7.79 -1.02
N LEU A 143 -5.66 7.37 -1.08
CA LEU A 143 -6.08 5.99 -0.91
C LEU A 143 -6.71 5.50 -2.22
N THR A 144 -6.18 4.42 -2.80
CA THR A 144 -6.71 3.81 -4.03
C THR A 144 -6.94 2.32 -3.84
N GLU A 145 -8.07 1.81 -4.35
CA GLU A 145 -8.33 0.37 -4.33
C GLU A 145 -7.30 -0.38 -5.18
N ARG A 146 -6.93 -1.56 -4.71
CA ARG A 146 -6.02 -2.45 -5.45
C ARG A 146 -6.75 -3.12 -6.61
N TYR A 147 -6.23 -2.94 -7.81
CA TYR A 147 -6.73 -3.61 -9.03
C TYR A 147 -6.33 -5.09 -9.11
N ASP A 148 -5.35 -5.52 -8.32
CA ASP A 148 -4.81 -6.88 -8.29
C ASP A 148 -5.46 -7.76 -7.20
N ARG A 149 -6.58 -7.30 -6.63
CA ARG A 149 -7.39 -8.05 -5.66
C ARG A 149 -8.87 -7.92 -6.01
N ILE A 150 -9.55 -9.08 -6.14
CA ILE A 150 -11.00 -9.15 -6.30
C ILE A 150 -11.52 -10.13 -5.27
N ASN A 151 -12.40 -9.68 -4.38
CA ASN A 151 -12.96 -10.50 -3.28
C ASN A 151 -11.87 -11.23 -2.46
N GLY A 152 -10.72 -10.58 -2.24
CA GLY A 152 -9.59 -11.16 -1.53
C GLY A 152 -8.68 -12.06 -2.37
N GLU A 153 -9.10 -12.44 -3.57
CA GLU A 153 -8.29 -13.26 -4.48
C GLU A 153 -7.27 -12.44 -5.26
N LYS A 154 -6.12 -13.02 -5.50
CA LYS A 154 -5.03 -12.43 -6.27
C LYS A 154 -5.31 -12.51 -7.76
N ILE A 155 -5.16 -11.38 -8.46
CA ILE A 155 -5.27 -11.28 -9.91
C ILE A 155 -3.88 -11.16 -10.52
N HIS A 156 -3.61 -11.95 -11.55
CA HIS A 156 -2.37 -11.78 -12.32
C HIS A 156 -2.36 -10.41 -13.00
N THR A 157 -1.28 -9.68 -12.77
CA THR A 157 -1.11 -8.33 -13.31
C THR A 157 0.28 -8.17 -13.89
N GLN A 158 0.36 -7.43 -14.98
CA GLN A 158 1.61 -7.14 -15.68
C GLN A 158 1.58 -5.71 -16.20
N THR A 159 2.68 -4.99 -16.05
CA THR A 159 2.80 -3.65 -16.63
C THR A 159 2.93 -3.73 -18.15
N LEU A 160 2.51 -2.69 -18.86
CA LEU A 160 2.67 -2.62 -20.31
C LEU A 160 4.16 -2.71 -20.71
N ALA A 161 5.04 -2.10 -19.93
CA ALA A 161 6.48 -2.20 -20.13
C ALA A 161 7.01 -3.65 -20.02
N ALA A 162 6.49 -4.41 -19.03
CA ALA A 162 6.88 -5.82 -18.89
C ALA A 162 6.29 -6.73 -19.98
N MET A 163 5.27 -6.28 -20.71
CA MET A 163 4.71 -6.99 -21.88
C MET A 163 5.48 -6.70 -23.17
N ASN A 164 6.27 -5.64 -23.20
CA ASN A 164 7.10 -5.28 -24.36
C ASN A 164 8.58 -5.47 -24.02
N PRO A 165 9.22 -6.58 -24.49
CA PRO A 165 10.63 -6.86 -24.19
C PRO A 165 11.60 -5.79 -24.73
N ASP A 166 11.18 -5.00 -25.72
CA ASP A 166 12.00 -3.95 -26.33
C ASP A 166 11.89 -2.60 -25.58
N ALA A 167 11.00 -2.45 -24.61
CA ALA A 167 10.80 -1.20 -23.87
C ALA A 167 11.86 -0.92 -22.79
N THR A 168 12.80 -1.83 -22.58
CA THR A 168 13.85 -1.75 -21.55
C THR A 168 15.26 -1.49 -22.12
N SER A 169 15.38 -1.17 -23.40
CA SER A 169 16.65 -0.82 -24.05
C SER A 169 16.91 0.68 -24.09
#